data_2dc84c5a8e488c6ef5d4ed62d60162fd
#
_entry.id   2dc84c5a8e488c6ef5d4ed62d60162fd
#
_cell.length_a   1.000
_cell.length_b   1.000
_cell.length_c   1.000
_cell.angle_alpha   90.00
_cell.angle_beta   90.00
_cell.angle_gamma   90.00
#
_symmetry.space_group_name_H-M   'P 1'
#
loop_
_entity.id
_entity.type
_entity.pdbx_description
1 polymer ?
#
loop_
_entity_poly.entity_id
_entity_poly.type
_entity_poly.pdbx_seq_one_letter_code
_entity_poly.pdbx_strand_id
1 'polypeptide(L)'
;MIRSFIMAIACTIILNGEEYAPDWNSLDLRETPEWFKDAKFGIFIHWGLYSVPAWGPKGSYAEWYLSGLNNGDTARLRYHYDNYGKDFPYWKFIDLLRAENYDPDKWASIFKKSGAKYVVLTSKHHDGFCLWPSKESKGYNSVSGAAGRDLLGELSGSLKKVGLKSGLYYSLYEWEHPDYPKNISCLLYTSPSPRDS
;
A
#
# COMPACT_ATOMS: atom_id res chain seq x y z
N MET A 1 7.44 56.76 30.86
CA MET A 1 6.82 55.82 29.92
C MET A 1 7.92 54.94 29.35
N ILE A 2 8.12 53.76 29.93
CA ILE A 2 9.13 52.81 29.51
C ILE A 2 8.40 51.78 28.60
N ARG A 3 8.73 51.77 27.31
CA ARG A 3 8.21 50.80 26.37
C ARG A 3 9.08 49.51 26.44
N SER A 4 8.54 48.49 27.05
CA SER A 4 9.15 47.14 27.02
C SER A 4 9.01 46.55 25.61
N PHE A 5 10.14 46.34 24.94
CA PHE A 5 10.22 45.52 23.71
C PHE A 5 10.27 44.05 24.13
N ILE A 6 9.20 43.31 23.88
CA ILE A 6 9.20 41.85 23.96
C ILE A 6 9.77 41.34 22.64
N MET A 7 11.00 40.85 22.71
CA MET A 7 11.66 40.18 21.56
C MET A 7 11.18 38.74 21.54
N ALA A 8 10.27 38.41 20.62
CA ALA A 8 9.84 37.04 20.37
C ALA A 8 10.97 36.26 19.67
N ILE A 9 11.64 35.38 20.39
CA ILE A 9 12.60 34.44 19.81
C ILE A 9 11.79 33.38 19.12
N ALA A 10 11.68 33.45 17.79
CA ALA A 10 11.16 32.35 16.95
C ALA A 10 12.20 31.24 16.95
N CYS A 11 11.95 30.20 17.74
CA CYS A 11 12.75 28.96 17.69
C CYS A 11 12.36 28.20 16.42
N THR A 12 13.07 28.42 15.32
CA THR A 12 12.99 27.61 14.13
C THR A 12 13.63 26.26 14.44
N ILE A 13 12.80 25.26 14.71
CA ILE A 13 13.25 23.86 14.74
C ILE A 13 13.58 23.49 13.29
N ILE A 14 14.85 23.55 12.95
CA ILE A 14 15.36 22.95 11.70
C ILE A 14 15.29 21.44 11.94
N LEU A 15 14.30 20.79 11.33
CA LEU A 15 14.27 19.33 11.19
C LEU A 15 15.37 18.98 10.18
N ASN A 16 16.59 18.79 10.67
CA ASN A 16 17.63 18.16 9.88
C ASN A 16 17.22 16.68 9.72
N GLY A 17 16.58 16.34 8.60
CA GLY A 17 16.52 14.97 8.16
C GLY A 17 17.97 14.54 7.86
N GLU A 18 18.42 13.42 8.40
CA GLU A 18 19.70 12.84 8.01
C GLU A 18 19.66 12.58 6.52
N GLU A 19 20.57 13.20 5.77
CA GLU A 19 20.67 13.02 4.34
C GLU A 19 21.57 11.81 4.07
N TYR A 20 20.98 10.72 3.57
CA TYR A 20 21.73 9.52 3.20
C TYR A 20 22.15 9.61 1.73
N ALA A 21 23.39 9.26 1.44
CA ALA A 21 23.86 9.09 0.08
C ALA A 21 23.16 7.88 -0.59
N PRO A 22 23.01 7.86 -1.93
CA PRO A 22 22.37 6.75 -2.64
C PRO A 22 23.31 5.55 -2.83
N ASP A 23 23.92 5.09 -1.73
CA ASP A 23 24.77 3.91 -1.66
C ASP A 23 24.47 3.11 -0.39
N TRP A 24 24.80 1.82 -0.41
CA TRP A 24 24.48 0.91 0.68
C TRP A 24 25.23 1.23 1.97
N ASN A 25 26.48 1.70 1.91
CA ASN A 25 27.26 2.03 3.10
C ASN A 25 26.58 3.14 3.90
N SER A 26 26.01 4.15 3.18
CA SER A 26 25.26 5.23 3.79
C SER A 26 23.88 4.77 4.29
N LEU A 27 23.14 3.99 3.47
CA LEU A 27 21.79 3.53 3.82
C LEU A 27 21.81 2.54 5.00
N ASP A 28 22.84 1.71 5.12
CA ASP A 28 22.98 0.73 6.20
C ASP A 28 23.32 1.37 7.56
N LEU A 29 23.79 2.63 7.56
CA LEU A 29 23.98 3.39 8.81
C LEU A 29 22.65 3.82 9.45
N ARG A 30 21.54 3.71 8.72
CA ARG A 30 20.22 4.10 9.23
C ARG A 30 19.79 3.18 10.36
N GLU A 31 19.67 3.74 11.54
CA GLU A 31 19.18 2.99 12.69
C GLU A 31 17.69 2.65 12.56
N THR A 32 17.33 1.44 13.00
CA THR A 32 15.93 1.07 13.16
C THR A 32 15.32 1.89 14.31
N PRO A 33 14.23 2.63 14.10
CA PRO A 33 13.62 3.43 15.16
C PRO A 33 13.25 2.59 16.39
N GLU A 34 13.55 3.10 17.58
CA GLU A 34 13.28 2.41 18.87
C GLU A 34 11.80 1.99 19.00
N TRP A 35 10.87 2.89 18.60
CA TRP A 35 9.45 2.54 18.63
C TRP A 35 9.11 1.27 17.84
N PHE A 36 9.84 0.99 16.72
CA PHE A 36 9.62 -0.21 15.91
C PHE A 36 10.24 -1.44 16.56
N LYS A 37 11.42 -1.31 17.15
CA LYS A 37 12.05 -2.37 17.94
C LYS A 37 11.15 -2.84 19.08
N ASP A 38 10.42 -1.91 19.70
CA ASP A 38 9.52 -2.18 20.83
C ASP A 38 8.10 -2.58 20.43
N ALA A 39 7.71 -2.31 19.17
CA ALA A 39 6.33 -2.48 18.72
C ALA A 39 5.81 -3.92 18.79
N LYS A 40 6.65 -4.92 18.57
CA LYS A 40 6.39 -6.38 18.64
C LYS A 40 5.16 -6.88 17.85
N PHE A 41 4.05 -6.13 17.82
CA PHE A 41 2.82 -6.53 17.16
C PHE A 41 2.29 -5.41 16.25
N GLY A 42 2.16 -5.71 14.97
CA GLY A 42 1.54 -4.87 13.96
C GLY A 42 0.54 -5.66 13.13
N ILE A 43 -0.29 -4.96 12.38
CA ILE A 43 -1.27 -5.55 11.46
C ILE A 43 -0.88 -5.16 10.04
N PHE A 44 -0.83 -6.15 9.14
CA PHE A 44 -0.61 -5.94 7.72
C PHE A 44 -1.90 -6.27 6.96
N ILE A 45 -2.35 -5.36 6.09
CA ILE A 45 -3.60 -5.48 5.34
C ILE A 45 -3.30 -5.46 3.85
N HIS A 46 -3.68 -6.53 3.15
CA HIS A 46 -3.76 -6.56 1.70
C HIS A 46 -5.18 -6.21 1.28
N TRP A 47 -5.33 -5.07 0.60
CA TRP A 47 -6.61 -4.61 0.09
C TRP A 47 -6.42 -3.88 -1.25
N GLY A 48 -7.25 -4.19 -2.23
CA GLY A 48 -7.17 -3.64 -3.58
C GLY A 48 -8.23 -4.25 -4.48
N LEU A 49 -8.09 -4.12 -5.79
CA LEU A 49 -9.07 -4.67 -6.75
C LEU A 49 -9.24 -6.18 -6.63
N TYR A 50 -8.18 -6.91 -6.29
CA TYR A 50 -8.22 -8.35 -6.04
C TYR A 50 -9.15 -8.77 -4.89
N SER A 51 -9.54 -7.82 -4.04
CA SER A 51 -10.53 -8.06 -2.98
C SER A 51 -11.95 -8.14 -3.50
N VAL A 52 -12.21 -7.71 -4.74
CA VAL A 52 -13.54 -7.86 -5.38
C VAL A 52 -13.82 -9.34 -5.68
N PRO A 53 -12.97 -10.06 -6.45
CA PRO A 53 -13.14 -11.50 -6.60
C PRO A 53 -12.82 -12.25 -5.31
N ALA A 54 -11.90 -11.76 -4.48
CA ALA A 54 -11.47 -12.34 -3.21
C ALA A 54 -11.23 -13.86 -3.28
N TRP A 55 -10.69 -14.33 -4.42
CA TRP A 55 -10.62 -15.75 -4.72
C TRP A 55 -9.22 -16.18 -5.20
N GLY A 56 -8.82 -17.36 -4.81
CA GLY A 56 -7.67 -18.08 -5.29
C GLY A 56 -7.83 -19.58 -5.07
N PRO A 57 -7.20 -20.44 -5.87
CA PRO A 57 -7.21 -21.87 -5.62
C PRO A 57 -6.53 -22.18 -4.27
N LYS A 58 -6.87 -23.32 -3.68
CA LYS A 58 -6.30 -23.74 -2.40
C LYS A 58 -4.77 -23.71 -2.43
N GLY A 59 -4.16 -23.05 -1.44
CA GLY A 59 -2.71 -22.89 -1.35
C GLY A 59 -2.14 -21.72 -2.16
N SER A 60 -3.01 -20.86 -2.71
CA SER A 60 -2.63 -19.64 -3.44
C SER A 60 -3.21 -18.40 -2.77
N TYR A 61 -2.77 -17.23 -3.23
CA TYR A 61 -3.10 -15.94 -2.67
C TYR A 61 -4.07 -15.18 -3.58
N ALA A 62 -5.13 -14.58 -3.00
CA ALA A 62 -6.12 -13.81 -3.74
C ALA A 62 -5.53 -12.54 -4.35
N GLU A 63 -4.56 -11.90 -3.70
CA GLU A 63 -3.89 -10.70 -4.19
C GLU A 63 -3.05 -10.95 -5.46
N TRP A 64 -2.78 -12.21 -5.78
CA TRP A 64 -2.13 -12.63 -7.03
C TRP A 64 -3.12 -12.97 -8.14
N TYR A 65 -4.36 -12.52 -8.02
CA TYR A 65 -5.43 -12.85 -8.97
C TYR A 65 -5.08 -12.47 -10.42
N LEU A 66 -4.67 -11.21 -10.64
CA LEU A 66 -4.25 -10.73 -11.95
C LEU A 66 -3.06 -11.52 -12.52
N SER A 67 -2.04 -11.76 -11.70
CA SER A 67 -0.88 -12.56 -12.12
C SER A 67 -1.29 -13.97 -12.58
N GLY A 68 -2.22 -14.59 -11.87
CA GLY A 68 -2.74 -15.89 -12.28
C GLY A 68 -3.50 -15.84 -13.61
N LEU A 69 -4.29 -14.80 -13.85
CA LEU A 69 -4.95 -14.60 -15.15
C LEU A 69 -3.93 -14.44 -16.28
N ASN A 70 -2.92 -13.59 -16.08
CA ASN A 70 -1.88 -13.30 -17.06
C ASN A 70 -0.99 -14.52 -17.38
N ASN A 71 -0.76 -15.38 -16.39
CA ASN A 71 0.05 -16.59 -16.52
C ASN A 71 -0.75 -17.85 -16.91
N GLY A 72 -2.04 -17.71 -17.18
CA GLY A 72 -2.86 -18.82 -17.66
C GLY A 72 -3.22 -19.86 -16.59
N ASP A 73 -3.31 -19.47 -15.31
CA ASP A 73 -3.81 -20.34 -14.24
C ASP A 73 -5.24 -20.77 -14.57
N THR A 74 -5.39 -22.04 -14.94
CA THR A 74 -6.67 -22.58 -15.44
C THR A 74 -7.79 -22.50 -14.40
N ALA A 75 -7.49 -22.64 -13.11
CA ALA A 75 -8.49 -22.55 -12.06
C ALA A 75 -8.99 -21.11 -11.90
N ARG A 76 -8.06 -20.10 -11.94
CA ARG A 76 -8.44 -18.69 -11.92
C ARG A 76 -9.18 -18.26 -13.15
N LEU A 77 -8.74 -18.67 -14.33
CA LEU A 77 -9.41 -18.36 -15.59
C LEU A 77 -10.83 -18.92 -15.60
N ARG A 78 -11.02 -20.17 -15.17
CA ARG A 78 -12.34 -20.76 -15.05
C ARG A 78 -13.23 -19.96 -14.08
N TYR A 79 -12.76 -19.70 -12.86
CA TYR A 79 -13.50 -18.92 -11.89
C TYR A 79 -13.87 -17.53 -12.44
N HIS A 80 -12.91 -16.87 -13.10
CA HIS A 80 -13.12 -15.56 -13.70
C HIS A 80 -14.20 -15.57 -14.78
N TYR A 81 -14.13 -16.54 -15.70
CA TYR A 81 -15.10 -16.67 -16.79
C TYR A 81 -16.50 -17.02 -16.28
N ASP A 82 -16.59 -17.90 -15.29
CA ASP A 82 -17.88 -18.33 -14.71
C ASP A 82 -18.58 -17.20 -13.94
N ASN A 83 -17.84 -16.28 -13.34
CA ASN A 83 -18.41 -15.22 -12.47
C ASN A 83 -18.47 -13.83 -13.12
N TYR A 84 -17.58 -13.52 -14.05
CA TYR A 84 -17.48 -12.17 -14.65
C TYR A 84 -17.59 -12.20 -16.19
N GLY A 85 -17.41 -13.34 -16.79
CA GLY A 85 -17.38 -13.48 -18.26
C GLY A 85 -15.96 -13.47 -18.82
N LYS A 86 -15.81 -14.10 -19.98
CA LYS A 86 -14.51 -14.27 -20.65
C LYS A 86 -13.86 -12.93 -21.05
N ASP A 87 -14.69 -11.97 -21.44
CA ASP A 87 -14.24 -10.67 -21.97
C ASP A 87 -14.20 -9.56 -20.89
N PHE A 88 -14.39 -9.93 -19.61
CA PHE A 88 -14.31 -8.98 -18.52
C PHE A 88 -12.85 -8.74 -18.15
N PRO A 89 -12.27 -7.55 -18.40
CA PRO A 89 -10.89 -7.29 -18.07
C PRO A 89 -10.73 -6.96 -16.59
N TYR A 90 -9.58 -7.34 -16.00
CA TYR A 90 -9.29 -7.13 -14.57
C TYR A 90 -9.47 -5.68 -14.11
N TRP A 91 -9.04 -4.70 -14.92
CA TRP A 91 -9.13 -3.28 -14.54
C TRP A 91 -10.57 -2.80 -14.30
N LYS A 92 -11.59 -3.48 -14.86
CA LYS A 92 -13.01 -3.17 -14.60
C LYS A 92 -13.45 -3.47 -13.16
N PHE A 93 -12.67 -4.19 -12.37
CA PHE A 93 -12.96 -4.31 -10.94
C PHE A 93 -12.97 -2.96 -10.21
N ILE A 94 -12.39 -1.90 -10.80
CA ILE A 94 -12.51 -0.53 -10.29
C ILE A 94 -13.97 -0.08 -10.15
N ASP A 95 -14.87 -0.53 -11.03
CA ASP A 95 -16.29 -0.20 -11.02
C ASP A 95 -17.05 -1.02 -9.96
N LEU A 96 -16.44 -2.05 -9.40
CA LEU A 96 -17.04 -2.95 -8.43
C LEU A 96 -16.46 -2.79 -7.01
N LEU A 97 -15.29 -2.17 -6.86
CA LEU A 97 -14.70 -1.86 -5.55
C LEU A 97 -15.39 -0.63 -4.95
N ARG A 98 -16.48 -0.83 -4.25
CA ARG A 98 -17.31 0.28 -3.69
C ARG A 98 -16.91 0.66 -2.27
N ALA A 99 -16.35 -0.27 -1.50
CA ALA A 99 -15.97 -0.06 -0.11
C ALA A 99 -17.13 0.42 0.81
N GLU A 100 -18.36 -0.06 0.58
CA GLU A 100 -19.58 0.41 1.27
C GLU A 100 -19.50 0.19 2.79
N ASN A 101 -18.85 -0.90 3.22
CA ASN A 101 -18.71 -1.25 4.62
C ASN A 101 -17.42 -0.73 5.26
N TYR A 102 -16.65 0.10 4.52
CA TYR A 102 -15.41 0.66 5.01
C TYR A 102 -15.66 1.82 5.97
N ASP A 103 -15.35 1.58 7.23
CA ASP A 103 -15.38 2.56 8.32
C ASP A 103 -13.97 2.64 8.94
N PRO A 104 -13.16 3.63 8.56
CA PRO A 104 -11.77 3.72 9.00
C PRO A 104 -11.64 3.98 10.50
N ASP A 105 -12.59 4.70 11.13
CA ASP A 105 -12.57 4.96 12.58
C ASP A 105 -12.88 3.67 13.36
N LYS A 106 -13.83 2.87 12.88
CA LYS A 106 -14.13 1.57 13.45
C LYS A 106 -12.94 0.60 13.29
N TRP A 107 -12.32 0.55 12.12
CA TRP A 107 -11.13 -0.26 11.89
C TRP A 107 -10.00 0.13 12.84
N ALA A 108 -9.67 1.42 12.91
CA ALA A 108 -8.64 1.93 13.81
C ALA A 108 -8.91 1.57 15.29
N SER A 109 -10.18 1.67 15.72
CA SER A 109 -10.60 1.27 17.07
C SER A 109 -10.37 -0.22 17.33
N ILE A 110 -10.72 -1.09 16.37
CA ILE A 110 -10.50 -2.54 16.48
C ILE A 110 -9.00 -2.85 16.56
N PHE A 111 -8.18 -2.24 15.70
CA PHE A 111 -6.73 -2.44 15.70
C PHE A 111 -6.10 -1.97 17.03
N LYS A 112 -6.54 -0.83 17.54
CA LYS A 112 -6.07 -0.36 18.84
C LYS A 112 -6.42 -1.33 19.98
N LYS A 113 -7.67 -1.83 19.99
CA LYS A 113 -8.13 -2.81 21.00
C LYS A 113 -7.40 -4.14 20.92
N SER A 114 -6.93 -4.55 19.74
CA SER A 114 -6.12 -5.78 19.56
C SER A 114 -4.73 -5.69 20.19
N GLY A 115 -4.29 -4.49 20.58
CA GLY A 115 -2.94 -4.24 21.10
C GLY A 115 -1.89 -3.92 20.05
N ALA A 116 -2.28 -3.82 18.77
CA ALA A 116 -1.37 -3.43 17.70
C ALA A 116 -0.73 -2.07 17.97
N LYS A 117 0.49 -1.87 17.52
CA LYS A 117 1.26 -0.64 17.64
C LYS A 117 1.36 0.11 16.31
N TYR A 118 1.24 -0.61 15.21
CA TYR A 118 1.25 -0.05 13.86
C TYR A 118 0.36 -0.89 12.93
N VAL A 119 -0.05 -0.27 11.83
CA VAL A 119 -0.83 -0.91 10.77
C VAL A 119 -0.18 -0.56 9.44
N VAL A 120 0.01 -1.56 8.59
CA VAL A 120 0.51 -1.40 7.22
C VAL A 120 -0.60 -1.74 6.24
N LEU A 121 -0.96 -0.82 5.36
CA LEU A 121 -1.91 -1.03 4.28
C LEU A 121 -1.18 -1.11 2.94
N THR A 122 -1.59 -2.00 2.06
CA THR A 122 -1.17 -1.97 0.66
C THR A 122 -1.67 -0.70 0.00
N SER A 123 -0.82 0.31 -0.11
CA SER A 123 -1.17 1.56 -0.84
C SER A 123 -1.33 1.28 -2.33
N LYS A 124 -0.38 0.55 -2.92
CA LYS A 124 -0.41 0.03 -4.28
C LYS A 124 0.18 -1.37 -4.29
N HIS A 125 -0.53 -2.35 -4.81
CA HIS A 125 -0.03 -3.71 -5.06
C HIS A 125 0.51 -3.85 -6.49
N HIS A 126 0.94 -5.04 -6.89
CA HIS A 126 1.51 -5.33 -8.21
C HIS A 126 0.56 -5.10 -9.38
N ASP A 127 -0.75 -5.02 -9.13
CA ASP A 127 -1.78 -4.68 -10.13
C ASP A 127 -1.81 -3.19 -10.50
N GLY A 128 -0.99 -2.37 -9.84
CA GLY A 128 -0.86 -0.94 -10.12
C GLY A 128 -1.99 -0.06 -9.57
N PHE A 129 -3.05 -0.65 -8.99
CA PHE A 129 -4.17 0.11 -8.46
C PHE A 129 -3.80 0.85 -7.17
N CYS A 130 -4.09 2.17 -7.13
CA CYS A 130 -3.76 3.03 -6.01
C CYS A 130 -4.96 3.23 -5.07
N LEU A 131 -4.77 3.04 -3.76
CA LEU A 131 -5.82 3.34 -2.76
C LEU A 131 -5.88 4.82 -2.35
N TRP A 132 -5.17 5.70 -3.07
CA TRP A 132 -5.14 7.16 -2.85
C TRP A 132 -5.20 7.90 -4.20
N PRO A 133 -5.49 9.23 -4.24
CA PRO A 133 -5.60 10.01 -5.49
C PRO A 133 -4.23 10.30 -6.11
N SER A 134 -3.52 9.27 -6.55
CA SER A 134 -2.24 9.42 -7.26
C SER A 134 -2.45 10.09 -8.61
N LYS A 135 -1.69 11.14 -8.89
CA LYS A 135 -1.69 11.82 -10.20
C LYS A 135 -1.10 10.91 -11.29
N GLU A 136 -0.13 10.09 -10.93
CA GLU A 136 0.56 9.19 -11.86
C GLU A 136 -0.28 7.97 -12.25
N SER A 137 -1.31 7.63 -11.46
CA SER A 137 -2.20 6.50 -11.74
C SER A 137 -3.13 6.70 -12.94
N LYS A 138 -3.18 7.92 -13.52
CA LYS A 138 -4.03 8.27 -14.66
C LYS A 138 -5.51 7.87 -14.47
N GLY A 139 -6.00 7.97 -13.25
CA GLY A 139 -7.36 7.59 -12.86
C GLY A 139 -7.51 6.15 -12.37
N TYR A 140 -6.45 5.34 -12.39
CA TYR A 140 -6.49 3.99 -11.85
C TYR A 140 -6.26 4.00 -10.32
N ASN A 141 -7.26 4.54 -9.61
CA ASN A 141 -7.21 4.74 -8.17
C ASN A 141 -8.62 4.72 -7.53
N SER A 142 -8.67 4.59 -6.21
CA SER A 142 -9.90 4.44 -5.44
C SER A 142 -10.81 5.68 -5.48
N VAL A 143 -10.26 6.87 -5.71
CA VAL A 143 -11.06 8.11 -5.79
C VAL A 143 -11.78 8.21 -7.13
N SER A 144 -11.11 7.81 -8.21
CA SER A 144 -11.70 7.82 -9.57
C SER A 144 -12.61 6.61 -9.83
N GLY A 145 -12.51 5.54 -9.05
CA GLY A 145 -13.32 4.35 -9.14
C GLY A 145 -14.63 4.43 -8.35
N ALA A 146 -15.35 3.30 -8.27
CA ALA A 146 -16.64 3.20 -7.60
C ALA A 146 -16.59 3.50 -6.08
N ALA A 147 -15.43 3.38 -5.45
CA ALA A 147 -15.25 3.76 -4.04
C ALA A 147 -15.40 5.28 -3.84
N GLY A 148 -14.94 6.11 -4.80
CA GLY A 148 -15.04 7.57 -4.75
C GLY A 148 -14.33 8.21 -3.56
N ARG A 149 -13.36 7.51 -2.92
CA ARG A 149 -12.78 7.87 -1.63
C ARG A 149 -11.27 7.65 -1.62
N ASP A 150 -10.56 8.47 -0.85
CA ASP A 150 -9.16 8.24 -0.48
C ASP A 150 -9.08 7.22 0.67
N LEU A 151 -9.14 5.93 0.32
CA LEU A 151 -9.18 4.85 1.30
C LEU A 151 -7.92 4.82 2.18
N LEU A 152 -6.78 5.19 1.61
CA LEU A 152 -5.50 5.25 2.32
C LEU A 152 -5.43 6.43 3.28
N GLY A 153 -5.76 7.63 2.81
CA GLY A 153 -5.72 8.85 3.60
C GLY A 153 -6.69 8.80 4.78
N GLU A 154 -7.90 8.29 4.55
CA GLU A 154 -8.91 8.12 5.60
C GLU A 154 -8.44 7.17 6.70
N LEU A 155 -7.87 5.98 6.35
CA LEU A 155 -7.35 5.06 7.36
C LEU A 155 -6.18 5.68 8.12
N SER A 156 -5.23 6.30 7.42
CA SER A 156 -4.07 6.93 8.05
C SER A 156 -4.49 8.02 9.05
N GLY A 157 -5.50 8.82 8.70
CA GLY A 157 -6.09 9.82 9.60
C GLY A 157 -6.70 9.20 10.85
N SER A 158 -7.46 8.11 10.69
CA SER A 158 -8.11 7.41 11.80
C SER A 158 -7.12 6.69 12.71
N LEU A 159 -6.06 6.08 12.14
CA LEU A 159 -4.98 5.47 12.92
C LEU A 159 -4.25 6.51 13.78
N LYS A 160 -3.99 7.70 13.21
CA LYS A 160 -3.37 8.82 13.93
C LYS A 160 -4.21 9.27 15.12
N LYS A 161 -5.54 9.38 14.98
CA LYS A 161 -6.47 9.75 16.06
C LYS A 161 -6.36 8.83 17.28
N VAL A 162 -6.15 7.52 17.07
CA VAL A 162 -6.04 6.53 18.14
C VAL A 162 -4.60 6.23 18.56
N GLY A 163 -3.62 6.98 18.03
CA GLY A 163 -2.20 6.85 18.37
C GLY A 163 -1.55 5.57 17.85
N LEU A 164 -2.01 5.04 16.72
CA LEU A 164 -1.35 3.97 15.98
C LEU A 164 -0.43 4.55 14.91
N LYS A 165 0.72 3.90 14.68
CA LYS A 165 1.61 4.24 13.56
C LYS A 165 1.03 3.68 12.26
N SER A 166 1.11 4.47 11.18
CA SER A 166 0.69 4.05 9.85
C SER A 166 1.92 3.73 9.00
N GLY A 167 1.95 2.56 8.41
CA GLY A 167 2.93 2.14 7.41
C GLY A 167 2.24 1.89 6.07
N LEU A 168 3.02 1.95 4.99
CA LEU A 168 2.52 1.75 3.64
C LEU A 168 3.33 0.65 2.96
N TYR A 169 2.64 -0.32 2.38
CA TYR A 169 3.26 -1.20 1.41
C TYR A 169 3.07 -0.59 0.02
N TYR A 170 4.14 -0.43 -0.70
CA TYR A 170 4.14 0.06 -2.07
C TYR A 170 4.93 -0.90 -2.95
N SER A 171 4.28 -1.47 -3.96
CA SER A 171 4.95 -2.32 -4.93
C SER A 171 5.63 -1.48 -6.00
N LEU A 172 6.89 -1.81 -6.28
CA LEU A 172 7.60 -1.29 -7.45
C LEU A 172 7.21 -2.04 -8.73
N TYR A 173 6.68 -3.26 -8.61
CA TYR A 173 6.16 -4.02 -9.74
C TYR A 173 4.80 -3.48 -10.18
N GLU A 174 4.55 -3.52 -11.49
CA GLU A 174 3.26 -3.26 -12.10
C GLU A 174 3.03 -4.26 -13.23
N TRP A 175 2.20 -5.25 -12.98
CA TRP A 175 1.92 -6.33 -13.97
C TRP A 175 1.26 -5.83 -15.25
N GLU A 176 0.58 -4.70 -15.22
CA GLU A 176 -0.08 -4.07 -16.36
C GLU A 176 0.81 -3.02 -17.07
N HIS A 177 2.03 -2.77 -16.57
CA HIS A 177 2.93 -1.84 -17.22
C HIS A 177 3.41 -2.40 -18.57
N PRO A 178 3.42 -1.61 -19.67
CA PRO A 178 3.83 -2.10 -20.99
C PRO A 178 5.23 -2.73 -21.03
N ASP A 179 6.14 -2.16 -20.22
CA ASP A 179 7.52 -2.63 -20.11
C ASP A 179 7.72 -3.73 -19.09
N TYR A 180 6.63 -4.19 -18.43
CA TYR A 180 6.74 -5.30 -17.49
C TYR A 180 7.14 -6.57 -18.26
N PRO A 181 8.29 -7.20 -17.92
CA PRO A 181 8.77 -8.35 -18.65
C PRO A 181 7.81 -9.53 -18.49
N LYS A 182 7.35 -10.07 -19.61
CA LYS A 182 6.50 -11.26 -19.64
C LYS A 182 7.21 -12.51 -19.09
N ASN A 183 8.52 -12.44 -18.86
CA ASN A 183 9.33 -13.51 -18.30
C ASN A 183 10.00 -13.02 -16.99
N ILE A 184 9.46 -13.45 -15.86
CA ILE A 184 9.91 -13.09 -14.50
C ILE A 184 11.39 -13.42 -14.25
N SER A 185 11.96 -14.40 -14.96
CA SER A 185 13.37 -14.76 -14.85
C SER A 185 14.31 -13.58 -15.10
N CYS A 186 13.89 -12.60 -15.89
CA CYS A 186 14.71 -11.43 -16.21
C CYS A 186 14.75 -10.40 -15.07
N LEU A 187 13.69 -10.28 -14.26
CA LEU A 187 13.62 -9.31 -13.16
C LEU A 187 14.46 -9.72 -11.94
N LEU A 188 14.57 -11.02 -11.69
CA LEU A 188 15.40 -11.54 -10.60
C LEU A 188 16.89 -11.30 -10.83
N TYR A 189 17.32 -11.18 -12.10
CA TYR A 189 18.72 -10.92 -12.46
C TYR A 189 19.08 -9.42 -12.53
N THR A 190 18.12 -8.53 -12.70
CA THR A 190 18.39 -7.11 -12.90
C THR A 190 18.24 -6.26 -11.64
N SER A 191 17.69 -6.81 -10.58
CA SER A 191 17.57 -6.15 -9.28
C SER A 191 18.15 -7.08 -8.19
N PRO A 192 19.46 -7.12 -8.01
CA PRO A 192 20.04 -7.90 -6.91
C PRO A 192 19.48 -7.37 -5.59
N SER A 193 18.76 -8.23 -4.89
CA SER A 193 18.37 -7.93 -3.52
C SER A 193 19.62 -7.94 -2.64
N PRO A 194 19.78 -6.98 -1.72
CA PRO A 194 20.87 -7.00 -0.75
C PRO A 194 20.91 -8.25 0.14
N ARG A 195 19.87 -9.09 0.08
CA ARG A 195 19.80 -10.36 0.82
C ARG A 195 20.45 -11.54 0.09
N ASP A 196 20.83 -11.34 -1.17
CA ASP A 196 21.37 -12.39 -2.03
C ASP A 196 22.90 -12.28 -2.20
N SER A 197 23.56 -11.41 -1.41
CA SER A 197 25.01 -11.22 -1.35
C SER A 197 25.60 -11.74 -0.05
#